data_a23597b3c4540402544c44661bf2abbd
#
_entry.id   a23597b3c4540402544c44661bf2abbd
#
_cell.length_a   1.000
_cell.length_b   1.000
_cell.length_c   1.000
_cell.angle_alpha   90.00
_cell.angle_beta   90.00
_cell.angle_gamma   90.00
#
_symmetry.space_group_name_H-M   'P 1'
#
loop_
_entity.id
_entity.type
_entity.pdbx_description
1 polymer ?
#
loop_
_entity_poly.entity_id
_entity_poly.type
_entity_poly.pdbx_seq_one_letter_code
_entity_poly.pdbx_strand_id
1 'polypeptide(L)'
;MDYKQILNIAVLAGEIMLRSGAETYRVEDTMKHILNTARTEVAEAFVMMTGIVATLDNQDMEMLTAMRRVHDRGTNMHRIVQVNEISRRYCRGEMTVEETYEELKQIKGKLYSVAIYNLATILVPVGFAPLFGGGVKETLVSAAAGCVLAFLITLGKKIQMSSFILNAICAFGVAVTAACVSRVTSGWNLDIVIISSLMPLVPGVAITNAIRDTLRGDYISGGARILEAFLTAAAIGLGAGVGMIFVGALYPGGVV
;
A
#
# COMPACT_ATOMS: atom_id res chain seq x y z
N MET A 1 -18.52 -32.99 2.07
CA MET A 1 -18.03 -31.63 1.80
C MET A 1 -16.63 -31.53 2.36
N ASP A 2 -15.65 -31.03 1.64
CA ASP A 2 -14.28 -30.94 2.16
C ASP A 2 -14.09 -29.62 2.93
N TYR A 3 -14.38 -29.65 4.23
CA TYR A 3 -14.26 -28.50 5.14
C TYR A 3 -12.85 -27.92 5.16
N LYS A 4 -11.82 -28.79 5.04
CA LYS A 4 -10.43 -28.38 5.03
C LYS A 4 -10.10 -27.54 3.77
N GLN A 5 -10.66 -27.88 2.63
CA GLN A 5 -10.49 -27.12 1.42
C GLN A 5 -11.22 -25.78 1.49
N ILE A 6 -12.44 -25.72 2.04
CA ILE A 6 -13.18 -24.45 2.25
C ILE A 6 -12.38 -23.52 3.17
N LEU A 7 -11.84 -24.05 4.27
CA LEU A 7 -10.99 -23.29 5.17
C LEU A 7 -9.73 -22.75 4.45
N ASN A 8 -9.11 -23.59 3.60
CA ASN A 8 -7.93 -23.18 2.85
C ASN A 8 -8.21 -22.06 1.83
N ILE A 9 -9.33 -22.10 1.09
CA ILE A 9 -9.69 -21.02 0.15
C ILE A 9 -10.05 -19.74 0.88
N ALA A 10 -10.73 -19.81 2.03
CA ALA A 10 -11.04 -18.64 2.84
C ALA A 10 -9.75 -17.95 3.34
N VAL A 11 -8.82 -18.73 3.89
CA VAL A 11 -7.54 -18.22 4.38
C VAL A 11 -6.67 -17.69 3.24
N LEU A 12 -6.65 -18.34 2.07
CA LEU A 12 -5.92 -17.88 0.89
C LEU A 12 -6.49 -16.55 0.37
N ALA A 13 -7.81 -16.44 0.27
CA ALA A 13 -8.50 -15.20 -0.11
C ALA A 13 -8.16 -14.06 0.85
N GLY A 14 -8.26 -14.31 2.16
CA GLY A 14 -7.89 -13.36 3.20
C GLY A 14 -6.43 -12.94 3.13
N GLU A 15 -5.50 -13.87 2.93
CA GLU A 15 -4.07 -13.57 2.79
C GLU A 15 -3.81 -12.65 1.60
N ILE A 16 -4.39 -12.94 0.43
CA ILE A 16 -4.21 -12.11 -0.77
C ILE A 16 -4.76 -10.70 -0.54
N MET A 17 -5.93 -10.56 0.06
CA MET A 17 -6.55 -9.27 0.35
C MET A 17 -5.72 -8.46 1.36
N LEU A 18 -5.29 -9.09 2.47
CA LEU A 18 -4.52 -8.42 3.52
C LEU A 18 -3.14 -7.97 2.99
N ARG A 19 -2.45 -8.82 2.23
CA ARG A 19 -1.20 -8.47 1.53
C ARG A 19 -1.37 -7.34 0.52
N SER A 20 -2.59 -7.17 0.00
CA SER A 20 -2.92 -6.14 -1.00
C SER A 20 -3.44 -4.84 -0.38
N GLY A 21 -3.45 -4.73 0.95
CA GLY A 21 -3.80 -3.51 1.67
C GLY A 21 -5.31 -3.30 1.85
N ALA A 22 -6.09 -4.37 1.88
CA ALA A 22 -7.51 -4.28 2.25
C ALA A 22 -7.68 -3.90 3.73
N GLU A 23 -8.82 -3.30 4.04
CA GLU A 23 -9.26 -3.08 5.42
C GLU A 23 -9.50 -4.43 6.12
N THR A 24 -9.17 -4.55 7.41
CA THR A 24 -9.29 -5.79 8.17
C THR A 24 -10.71 -6.36 8.15
N TYR A 25 -11.70 -5.51 8.38
CA TYR A 25 -13.11 -5.93 8.37
C TYR A 25 -13.56 -6.50 7.02
N ARG A 26 -13.05 -5.96 5.89
CA ARG A 26 -13.40 -6.48 4.56
C ARG A 26 -12.78 -7.84 4.31
N VAL A 27 -11.59 -8.06 4.85
CA VAL A 27 -10.94 -9.38 4.80
C VAL A 27 -11.76 -10.40 5.59
N GLU A 28 -12.15 -10.06 6.83
CA GLU A 28 -13.00 -10.89 7.67
C GLU A 28 -14.35 -11.21 7.02
N ASP A 29 -15.02 -10.19 6.50
CA ASP A 29 -16.32 -10.33 5.82
C ASP A 29 -16.22 -11.28 4.62
N THR A 30 -15.21 -11.11 3.76
CA THR A 30 -14.98 -12.00 2.62
C THR A 30 -14.69 -13.43 3.06
N MET A 31 -13.86 -13.61 4.10
CA MET A 31 -13.55 -14.92 4.65
C MET A 31 -14.78 -15.58 5.26
N LYS A 32 -15.55 -14.84 6.06
CA LYS A 32 -16.80 -15.34 6.66
C LYS A 32 -17.83 -15.77 5.60
N HIS A 33 -17.98 -15.02 4.52
CA HIS A 33 -18.85 -15.42 3.41
C HIS A 33 -18.43 -16.78 2.80
N ILE A 34 -17.12 -16.98 2.59
CA ILE A 34 -16.61 -18.26 2.09
C ILE A 34 -16.82 -19.38 3.13
N LEU A 35 -16.48 -19.16 4.40
CA LEU A 35 -16.60 -20.15 5.46
C LEU A 35 -18.06 -20.59 5.68
N ASN A 36 -19.01 -19.65 5.59
CA ASN A 36 -20.43 -19.91 5.76
C ASN A 36 -21.00 -20.88 4.72
N THR A 37 -20.32 -21.07 3.57
CA THR A 37 -20.73 -22.09 2.59
C THR A 37 -20.58 -23.53 3.13
N ALA A 38 -19.75 -23.71 4.17
CA ALA A 38 -19.59 -24.98 4.87
C ALA A 38 -20.82 -25.40 5.69
N ARG A 39 -21.71 -24.43 6.04
CA ARG A 39 -22.92 -24.65 6.87
C ARG A 39 -22.60 -25.33 8.21
N THR A 40 -21.49 -24.98 8.83
CA THR A 40 -21.07 -25.44 10.16
C THR A 40 -21.68 -24.55 11.25
N GLU A 41 -21.73 -25.05 12.50
CA GLU A 41 -22.24 -24.27 13.65
C GLU A 41 -21.36 -23.06 13.95
N VAL A 42 -20.02 -23.23 13.82
CA VAL A 42 -19.06 -22.15 13.97
C VAL A 42 -18.30 -21.95 12.67
N ALA A 43 -18.32 -20.73 12.16
CA ALA A 43 -17.57 -20.30 10.97
C ALA A 43 -17.01 -18.90 11.25
N GLU A 44 -15.87 -18.84 11.91
CA GLU A 44 -15.27 -17.59 12.40
C GLU A 44 -13.95 -17.27 11.70
N ALA A 45 -13.73 -16.00 11.45
CA ALA A 45 -12.47 -15.46 10.96
C ALA A 45 -12.07 -14.26 11.82
N PHE A 46 -10.82 -14.23 12.24
CA PHE A 46 -10.21 -13.12 12.94
C PHE A 46 -8.98 -12.64 12.17
N VAL A 47 -8.96 -11.38 11.81
CA VAL A 47 -7.91 -10.78 10.98
C VAL A 47 -7.24 -9.65 11.75
N MET A 48 -5.93 -9.75 11.86
CA MET A 48 -5.06 -8.67 12.32
C MET A 48 -4.17 -8.20 11.17
N MET A 49 -3.58 -7.05 11.32
CA MET A 49 -2.68 -6.47 10.31
C MET A 49 -1.55 -7.42 9.87
N THR A 50 -1.10 -8.34 10.74
CA THR A 50 0.05 -9.23 10.50
C THR A 50 -0.30 -10.72 10.43
N GLY A 51 -1.59 -11.05 10.51
CA GLY A 51 -2.00 -12.45 10.53
C GLY A 51 -3.51 -12.66 10.45
N ILE A 52 -3.86 -13.87 10.12
CA ILE A 52 -5.24 -14.33 9.93
C ILE A 52 -5.40 -15.63 10.69
N VAL A 53 -6.50 -15.77 11.39
CA VAL A 53 -6.95 -17.04 12.00
C VAL A 53 -8.38 -17.30 11.51
N ALA A 54 -8.67 -18.53 11.12
CA ALA A 54 -10.02 -18.93 10.75
C ALA A 54 -10.31 -20.30 11.35
N THR A 55 -11.56 -20.50 11.79
CA THR A 55 -12.01 -21.73 12.45
C THR A 55 -13.37 -22.16 11.88
N LEU A 56 -13.49 -23.46 11.64
CA LEU A 56 -14.75 -24.15 11.38
C LEU A 56 -14.95 -25.21 12.48
N ASP A 57 -16.13 -25.27 13.06
CA ASP A 57 -16.48 -26.26 14.06
C ASP A 57 -17.95 -26.72 13.89
N ASN A 58 -18.18 -28.00 14.12
CA ASN A 58 -19.51 -28.62 14.09
C ASN A 58 -19.51 -29.87 14.98
N GLN A 59 -20.67 -30.25 15.51
CA GLN A 59 -20.80 -31.39 16.43
C GLN A 59 -20.29 -32.72 15.87
N ASP A 60 -20.36 -32.90 14.54
CA ASP A 60 -19.98 -34.14 13.86
C ASP A 60 -18.55 -34.12 13.29
N MET A 61 -17.72 -33.13 13.60
CA MET A 61 -16.36 -33.00 13.09
C MET A 61 -15.39 -32.45 14.14
N GLU A 62 -14.12 -32.79 14.01
CA GLU A 62 -13.06 -32.12 14.79
C GLU A 62 -12.96 -30.64 14.37
N MET A 63 -12.79 -29.75 15.35
CA MET A 63 -12.57 -28.34 15.11
C MET A 63 -11.34 -28.12 14.21
N LEU A 64 -11.56 -27.47 13.08
CA LEU A 64 -10.51 -27.12 12.12
C LEU A 64 -10.13 -25.65 12.27
N THR A 65 -8.86 -25.39 12.60
CA THR A 65 -8.32 -24.04 12.69
C THR A 65 -7.12 -23.89 11.77
N ALA A 66 -7.07 -22.80 11.01
CA ALA A 66 -5.94 -22.44 10.17
C ALA A 66 -5.47 -21.03 10.50
N MET A 67 -4.14 -20.85 10.55
CA MET A 67 -3.49 -19.57 10.76
C MET A 67 -2.53 -19.26 9.61
N ARG A 68 -2.49 -17.99 9.20
CA ARG A 68 -1.49 -17.47 8.25
C ARG A 68 -0.87 -16.20 8.78
N ARG A 69 0.45 -16.15 8.75
CA ARG A 69 1.20 -14.93 9.02
C ARG A 69 1.44 -14.14 7.73
N VAL A 70 1.22 -12.83 7.78
CA VAL A 70 1.41 -11.93 6.64
C VAL A 70 2.57 -10.98 6.96
N HIS A 71 3.68 -11.12 6.23
CA HIS A 71 4.89 -10.32 6.42
C HIS A 71 4.94 -9.14 5.46
N ASP A 72 4.79 -9.42 4.16
CA ASP A 72 4.91 -8.41 3.12
C ASP A 72 3.54 -7.84 2.76
N ARG A 73 3.40 -6.53 2.87
CA ARG A 73 2.17 -5.83 2.55
C ARG A 73 2.46 -4.70 1.57
N GLY A 74 1.47 -4.40 0.76
CA GLY A 74 1.51 -3.31 -0.18
C GLY A 74 0.10 -2.91 -0.58
N THR A 75 -0.04 -1.95 -1.46
CA THR A 75 -1.35 -1.54 -1.99
C THR A 75 -1.53 -2.09 -3.39
N ASN A 76 -2.54 -2.96 -3.58
CA ASN A 76 -2.92 -3.50 -4.88
C ASN A 76 -4.44 -3.70 -4.96
N MET A 77 -5.16 -2.65 -5.33
CA MET A 77 -6.63 -2.66 -5.41
C MET A 77 -7.16 -3.68 -6.43
N HIS A 78 -6.42 -3.93 -7.51
CA HIS A 78 -6.83 -4.90 -8.51
C HIS A 78 -6.93 -6.33 -7.95
N ARG A 79 -5.96 -6.74 -7.12
CA ARG A 79 -6.01 -8.05 -6.45
C ARG A 79 -7.21 -8.16 -5.51
N ILE A 80 -7.53 -7.08 -4.79
CA ILE A 80 -8.69 -7.04 -3.90
C ILE A 80 -9.98 -7.23 -4.71
N VAL A 81 -10.09 -6.55 -5.87
CA VAL A 81 -11.25 -6.70 -6.76
C VAL A 81 -11.35 -8.12 -7.30
N GLN A 82 -10.25 -8.73 -7.74
CA GLN A 82 -10.24 -10.12 -8.21
C GLN A 82 -10.67 -11.11 -7.13
N VAL A 83 -10.14 -10.98 -5.91
CA VAL A 83 -10.56 -11.87 -4.80
C VAL A 83 -12.06 -11.69 -4.50
N ASN A 84 -12.56 -10.45 -4.46
CA ASN A 84 -13.98 -10.21 -4.26
C ASN A 84 -14.85 -10.83 -5.37
N GLU A 85 -14.42 -10.77 -6.62
CA GLU A 85 -15.14 -11.38 -7.74
C GLU A 85 -15.18 -12.90 -7.60
N ILE A 86 -14.03 -13.53 -7.37
CA ILE A 86 -13.91 -14.98 -7.18
C ILE A 86 -14.74 -15.45 -5.98
N SER A 87 -14.64 -14.77 -4.83
CA SER A 87 -15.38 -15.13 -3.63
C SER A 87 -16.90 -15.06 -3.83
N ARG A 88 -17.39 -14.04 -4.55
CA ARG A 88 -18.82 -13.91 -4.86
C ARG A 88 -19.31 -15.01 -5.80
N ARG A 89 -18.55 -15.35 -6.84
CA ARG A 89 -18.88 -16.45 -7.76
C ARG A 89 -18.95 -17.78 -7.01
N TYR A 90 -17.98 -18.03 -6.15
CA TYR A 90 -17.98 -19.22 -5.29
C TYR A 90 -19.20 -19.28 -4.36
N CYS A 91 -19.48 -18.19 -3.63
CA CYS A 91 -20.63 -18.14 -2.71
C CYS A 91 -22.00 -18.26 -3.42
N ARG A 92 -22.09 -17.90 -4.72
CA ARG A 92 -23.29 -18.13 -5.53
C ARG A 92 -23.39 -19.56 -6.08
N GLY A 93 -22.39 -20.42 -5.84
CA GLY A 93 -22.35 -21.79 -6.37
C GLY A 93 -21.97 -21.88 -7.85
N GLU A 94 -21.39 -20.82 -8.43
CA GLU A 94 -20.94 -20.77 -9.82
C GLU A 94 -19.57 -21.44 -10.04
N MET A 95 -18.89 -21.78 -8.94
CA MET A 95 -17.54 -22.39 -8.95
C MET A 95 -17.46 -23.48 -7.89
N THR A 96 -16.67 -24.51 -8.20
CA THR A 96 -16.28 -25.52 -7.20
C THR A 96 -15.18 -24.99 -6.27
N VAL A 97 -14.90 -25.71 -5.19
CA VAL A 97 -13.83 -25.38 -4.24
C VAL A 97 -12.47 -25.43 -4.95
N GLU A 98 -12.24 -26.43 -5.79
CA GLU A 98 -11.01 -26.65 -6.55
C GLU A 98 -10.78 -25.53 -7.56
N GLU A 99 -11.79 -25.16 -8.35
CA GLU A 99 -11.72 -24.05 -9.30
C GLU A 99 -11.40 -22.72 -8.59
N THR A 100 -12.07 -22.47 -7.47
CA THR A 100 -11.86 -21.28 -6.65
C THR A 100 -10.40 -21.21 -6.14
N TYR A 101 -9.86 -22.32 -5.65
CA TYR A 101 -8.50 -22.38 -5.18
C TYR A 101 -7.48 -22.11 -6.29
N GLU A 102 -7.67 -22.69 -7.47
CA GLU A 102 -6.77 -22.47 -8.59
C GLU A 102 -6.88 -21.04 -9.16
N GLU A 103 -8.08 -20.45 -9.25
CA GLU A 103 -8.23 -19.04 -9.66
C GLU A 103 -7.55 -18.08 -8.66
N LEU A 104 -7.72 -18.30 -7.35
CA LEU A 104 -7.04 -17.49 -6.33
C LEU A 104 -5.52 -17.57 -6.44
N LYS A 105 -4.95 -18.74 -6.69
CA LYS A 105 -3.50 -18.92 -6.91
C LYS A 105 -2.98 -18.23 -8.16
N GLN A 106 -3.80 -18.11 -9.19
CA GLN A 106 -3.43 -17.47 -10.44
C GLN A 106 -3.43 -15.92 -10.36
N ILE A 107 -3.91 -15.35 -9.26
CA ILE A 107 -3.89 -13.90 -9.05
C ILE A 107 -2.44 -13.39 -9.03
N LYS A 108 -2.01 -12.79 -10.14
CA LYS A 108 -0.63 -12.28 -10.31
C LYS A 108 -0.38 -11.00 -9.51
N GLY A 109 0.83 -10.89 -8.96
CA GLY A 109 1.22 -9.75 -8.13
C GLY A 109 1.49 -8.46 -8.89
N LYS A 110 1.99 -8.54 -10.12
CA LYS A 110 2.39 -7.38 -10.93
C LYS A 110 1.48 -7.26 -12.14
N LEU A 111 0.68 -6.19 -12.18
CA LEU A 111 -0.20 -5.87 -13.30
C LEU A 111 0.50 -5.06 -14.38
N TYR A 112 1.42 -4.20 -13.98
CA TYR A 112 2.07 -3.22 -14.85
C TYR A 112 3.57 -3.47 -14.93
N SER A 113 4.14 -3.15 -16.10
CA SER A 113 5.58 -3.16 -16.29
C SER A 113 6.24 -2.07 -15.43
N VAL A 114 7.54 -2.24 -15.14
CA VAL A 114 8.32 -1.25 -14.38
C VAL A 114 8.30 0.11 -15.10
N ALA A 115 8.28 0.13 -16.42
CA ALA A 115 8.22 1.36 -17.20
C ALA A 115 6.91 2.14 -16.96
N ILE A 116 5.76 1.45 -16.96
CA ILE A 116 4.46 2.08 -16.69
C ILE A 116 4.41 2.59 -15.25
N TYR A 117 4.93 1.82 -14.28
CA TYR A 117 5.01 2.25 -12.89
C TYR A 117 5.87 3.51 -12.73
N ASN A 118 7.04 3.57 -13.38
CA ASN A 118 7.91 4.73 -13.33
C ASN A 118 7.27 5.94 -14.01
N LEU A 119 6.61 5.76 -15.16
CA LEU A 119 5.88 6.83 -15.84
C LEU A 119 4.78 7.40 -14.93
N ALA A 120 3.99 6.54 -14.28
CA ALA A 120 2.97 6.97 -13.33
C ALA A 120 3.59 7.74 -12.15
N THR A 121 4.73 7.29 -11.61
CA THR A 121 5.46 7.97 -10.53
C THR A 121 5.91 9.37 -10.95
N ILE A 122 6.27 9.59 -12.21
CA ILE A 122 6.65 10.91 -12.74
C ILE A 122 5.41 11.78 -12.98
N LEU A 123 4.32 11.21 -13.46
CA LEU A 123 3.09 11.97 -13.77
C LEU A 123 2.34 12.45 -12.51
N VAL A 124 2.48 11.77 -11.37
CA VAL A 124 1.84 12.21 -10.12
C VAL A 124 2.33 13.60 -9.69
N PRO A 125 3.63 13.89 -9.52
CA PRO A 125 4.12 15.24 -9.26
C PRO A 125 3.63 16.30 -10.27
N VAL A 126 3.64 15.96 -11.55
CA VAL A 126 3.16 16.82 -12.65
C VAL A 126 1.70 17.22 -12.46
N GLY A 127 0.86 16.27 -12.05
CA GLY A 127 -0.56 16.52 -11.81
C GLY A 127 -0.82 17.28 -10.49
N PHE A 128 -0.02 17.03 -9.44
CA PHE A 128 -0.19 17.68 -8.14
C PHE A 128 0.34 19.11 -8.11
N ALA A 129 1.37 19.45 -8.89
CA ALA A 129 1.92 20.81 -8.91
C ALA A 129 0.85 21.88 -9.22
N PRO A 130 0.05 21.79 -10.30
CA PRO A 130 -1.02 22.74 -10.53
C PRO A 130 -2.16 22.68 -9.50
N LEU A 131 -2.44 21.51 -8.90
CA LEU A 131 -3.43 21.38 -7.83
C LEU A 131 -3.05 22.17 -6.58
N PHE A 132 -1.74 22.32 -6.31
CA PHE A 132 -1.22 23.16 -5.22
C PHE A 132 -0.98 24.61 -5.62
N GLY A 133 -1.48 25.05 -6.79
CA GLY A 133 -1.36 26.41 -7.26
C GLY A 133 -0.05 26.72 -8.01
N GLY A 134 0.71 25.69 -8.38
CA GLY A 134 1.94 25.84 -9.17
C GLY A 134 1.64 26.15 -10.64
N GLY A 135 2.50 26.94 -11.26
CA GLY A 135 2.47 27.24 -12.68
C GLY A 135 3.24 26.22 -13.53
N VAL A 136 3.53 26.62 -14.76
CA VAL A 136 4.26 25.76 -15.71
C VAL A 136 5.68 25.45 -15.25
N LYS A 137 6.36 26.39 -14.60
CA LYS A 137 7.72 26.18 -14.09
C LYS A 137 7.75 25.13 -12.99
N GLU A 138 6.86 25.24 -11.99
CA GLU A 138 6.72 24.26 -10.91
C GLU A 138 6.39 22.88 -11.47
N THR A 139 5.51 22.79 -12.45
CA THR A 139 5.15 21.53 -13.10
C THR A 139 6.34 20.87 -13.79
N LEU A 140 7.17 21.63 -14.51
CA LEU A 140 8.36 21.12 -15.18
C LEU A 140 9.44 20.65 -14.18
N VAL A 141 9.67 21.44 -13.11
CA VAL A 141 10.63 21.06 -12.06
C VAL A 141 10.14 19.85 -11.28
N SER A 142 8.83 19.76 -11.01
CA SER A 142 8.22 18.57 -10.40
C SER A 142 8.35 17.32 -11.28
N ALA A 143 8.31 17.45 -12.60
CA ALA A 143 8.59 16.33 -13.51
C ALA A 143 10.04 15.85 -13.37
N ALA A 144 11.01 16.78 -13.31
CA ALA A 144 12.42 16.42 -13.10
C ALA A 144 12.64 15.72 -11.74
N ALA A 145 12.06 16.27 -10.66
CA ALA A 145 12.09 15.64 -9.33
C ALA A 145 11.39 14.26 -9.35
N GLY A 146 10.30 14.12 -10.10
CA GLY A 146 9.61 12.85 -10.33
C GLY A 146 10.46 11.80 -11.05
N CYS A 147 11.33 12.21 -11.98
CA CYS A 147 12.29 11.30 -12.63
C CYS A 147 13.31 10.78 -11.62
N VAL A 148 13.85 11.65 -10.77
CA VAL A 148 14.78 11.26 -9.69
C VAL A 148 14.07 10.31 -8.70
N LEU A 149 12.84 10.62 -8.32
CA LEU A 149 12.03 9.78 -7.45
C LEU A 149 11.81 8.37 -8.04
N ALA A 150 11.40 8.28 -9.31
CA ALA A 150 11.17 7.01 -10.00
C ALA A 150 12.46 6.17 -10.09
N PHE A 151 13.60 6.81 -10.35
CA PHE A 151 14.91 6.17 -10.35
C PHE A 151 15.27 5.61 -8.97
N LEU A 152 15.15 6.42 -7.91
CA LEU A 152 15.49 6.01 -6.54
C LEU A 152 14.58 4.88 -6.03
N ILE A 153 13.27 4.94 -6.32
CA ILE A 153 12.33 3.86 -5.98
C ILE A 153 12.74 2.56 -6.69
N THR A 154 13.06 2.64 -7.98
CA THR A 154 13.44 1.44 -8.77
C THR A 154 14.73 0.83 -8.25
N LEU A 155 15.74 1.67 -7.95
CA LEU A 155 17.01 1.23 -7.38
C LEU A 155 16.82 0.61 -5.99
N GLY A 156 16.11 1.28 -5.09
CA GLY A 156 15.89 0.81 -3.73
C GLY A 156 15.12 -0.52 -3.68
N LYS A 157 14.13 -0.70 -4.56
CA LYS A 157 13.43 -1.99 -4.71
C LYS A 157 14.36 -3.11 -5.22
N LYS A 158 15.28 -2.79 -6.12
CA LYS A 158 16.24 -3.77 -6.64
C LYS A 158 17.21 -4.28 -5.56
N ILE A 159 17.61 -3.42 -4.64
CA ILE A 159 18.51 -3.77 -3.52
C ILE A 159 17.75 -4.15 -2.24
N GLN A 160 16.43 -4.33 -2.33
CA GLN A 160 15.57 -4.76 -1.23
C GLN A 160 15.67 -3.89 0.04
N MET A 161 15.78 -2.57 -0.13
CA MET A 161 15.80 -1.63 0.99
C MET A 161 14.48 -1.66 1.77
N SER A 162 14.56 -1.45 3.09
CA SER A 162 13.34 -1.27 3.89
C SER A 162 12.59 -0.01 3.46
N SER A 163 11.25 -0.06 3.50
CA SER A 163 10.39 1.05 3.03
C SER A 163 10.70 2.36 3.75
N PHE A 164 11.03 2.31 5.05
CA PHE A 164 11.36 3.50 5.84
C PHE A 164 12.60 4.22 5.29
N ILE A 165 13.70 3.49 5.11
CA ILE A 165 14.96 4.05 4.59
C ILE A 165 14.76 4.51 3.14
N LEU A 166 14.07 3.74 2.32
CA LEU A 166 13.79 4.10 0.94
C LEU A 166 13.02 5.42 0.84
N ASN A 167 11.97 5.60 1.65
CA ASN A 167 11.17 6.82 1.67
C ASN A 167 12.01 8.05 2.09
N ALA A 168 12.90 7.90 3.09
CA ALA A 168 13.80 8.97 3.50
C ALA A 168 14.78 9.37 2.38
N ILE A 169 15.39 8.39 1.71
CA ILE A 169 16.33 8.63 0.59
C ILE A 169 15.60 9.25 -0.61
N CYS A 170 14.39 8.78 -0.91
CA CYS A 170 13.57 9.35 -1.99
C CYS A 170 13.21 10.81 -1.71
N ALA A 171 12.76 11.10 -0.49
CA ALA A 171 12.42 12.47 -0.08
C ALA A 171 13.64 13.39 -0.08
N PHE A 172 14.80 12.90 0.38
CA PHE A 172 16.08 13.60 0.28
C PHE A 172 16.41 13.94 -1.18
N GLY A 173 16.35 12.95 -2.08
CA GLY A 173 16.64 13.14 -3.51
C GLY A 173 15.71 14.17 -4.19
N VAL A 174 14.42 14.13 -3.86
CA VAL A 174 13.44 15.13 -4.32
C VAL A 174 13.80 16.52 -3.84
N ALA A 175 14.06 16.69 -2.54
CA ALA A 175 14.39 17.98 -1.94
C ALA A 175 15.70 18.56 -2.51
N VAL A 176 16.74 17.73 -2.63
CA VAL A 176 18.01 18.14 -3.25
C VAL A 176 17.79 18.59 -4.69
N THR A 177 17.03 17.83 -5.49
CA THR A 177 16.75 18.19 -6.89
C THR A 177 16.04 19.53 -6.98
N ALA A 178 14.96 19.73 -6.21
CA ALA A 178 14.21 20.99 -6.19
C ALA A 178 15.08 22.15 -5.72
N ALA A 179 15.84 21.98 -4.63
CA ALA A 179 16.72 23.02 -4.09
C ALA A 179 17.88 23.36 -5.03
N CYS A 180 18.47 22.41 -5.73
CA CYS A 180 19.51 22.68 -6.74
C CYS A 180 18.96 23.47 -7.93
N VAL A 181 17.77 23.12 -8.43
CA VAL A 181 17.14 23.85 -9.53
C VAL A 181 16.78 25.27 -9.11
N SER A 182 16.36 25.49 -7.85
CA SER A 182 16.05 26.84 -7.34
C SER A 182 17.26 27.78 -7.33
N ARG A 183 18.47 27.26 -7.34
CA ARG A 183 19.70 28.06 -7.41
C ARG A 183 20.02 28.54 -8.84
N VAL A 184 19.55 27.80 -9.84
CA VAL A 184 19.82 28.11 -11.25
C VAL A 184 18.70 28.92 -11.87
N THR A 185 17.46 28.71 -11.42
CA THR A 185 16.27 29.37 -11.95
C THR A 185 15.47 30.00 -10.81
N SER A 186 14.92 31.20 -11.07
CA SER A 186 14.08 31.92 -10.10
C SER A 186 12.65 32.12 -10.64
N GLY A 187 11.77 32.62 -9.76
CA GLY A 187 10.41 32.99 -10.14
C GLY A 187 9.45 31.78 -10.15
N TRP A 188 9.62 30.84 -9.22
CA TRP A 188 8.72 29.74 -8.93
C TRP A 188 8.81 29.36 -7.44
N ASN A 189 7.80 28.61 -6.96
CA ASN A 189 7.68 28.26 -5.56
C ASN A 189 8.28 26.88 -5.28
N LEU A 190 9.36 26.86 -4.47
CA LEU A 190 10.09 25.64 -4.07
C LEU A 190 9.19 24.66 -3.29
N ASP A 191 8.35 25.19 -2.37
CA ASP A 191 7.52 24.37 -1.52
C ASP A 191 6.49 23.57 -2.32
N ILE A 192 5.90 24.20 -3.35
CA ILE A 192 4.94 23.54 -4.26
C ILE A 192 5.61 22.36 -4.96
N VAL A 193 6.84 22.55 -5.44
CA VAL A 193 7.59 21.47 -6.13
C VAL A 193 7.90 20.33 -5.17
N ILE A 194 8.39 20.62 -3.96
CA ILE A 194 8.72 19.59 -2.98
C ILE A 194 7.46 18.83 -2.58
N ILE A 195 6.39 19.52 -2.19
CA ILE A 195 5.15 18.88 -1.72
C ILE A 195 4.55 18.02 -2.84
N SER A 196 4.40 18.54 -4.06
CA SER A 196 3.85 17.80 -5.18
C SER A 196 4.67 16.56 -5.53
N SER A 197 6.00 16.68 -5.46
CA SER A 197 6.92 15.57 -5.79
C SER A 197 6.97 14.49 -4.70
N LEU A 198 6.60 14.81 -3.46
CA LEU A 198 6.50 13.83 -2.36
C LEU A 198 5.17 13.06 -2.34
N MET A 199 4.14 13.50 -3.09
CA MET A 199 2.82 12.86 -3.09
C MET A 199 2.83 11.35 -3.35
N PRO A 200 3.67 10.79 -4.26
CA PRO A 200 3.73 9.34 -4.44
C PRO A 200 4.20 8.55 -3.21
N LEU A 201 4.88 9.21 -2.26
CA LEU A 201 5.39 8.59 -1.03
C LEU A 201 4.40 8.69 0.14
N VAL A 202 3.43 9.60 0.08
CA VAL A 202 2.48 9.85 1.17
C VAL A 202 1.63 8.60 1.44
N PRO A 203 1.56 8.13 2.70
CA PRO A 203 0.85 6.89 3.05
C PRO A 203 -0.67 7.08 3.17
N GLY A 204 -1.32 7.67 2.13
CA GLY A 204 -2.75 8.02 2.16
C GLY A 204 -3.68 6.83 2.38
N VAL A 205 -3.45 5.72 1.69
CA VAL A 205 -4.26 4.50 1.85
C VAL A 205 -4.10 3.92 3.26
N ALA A 206 -2.88 3.93 3.80
CA ALA A 206 -2.63 3.44 5.17
C ALA A 206 -3.39 4.28 6.21
N ILE A 207 -3.36 5.62 6.07
CA ILE A 207 -4.09 6.55 6.96
C ILE A 207 -5.60 6.31 6.87
N THR A 208 -6.15 6.24 5.65
CA THR A 208 -7.58 6.03 5.45
C THR A 208 -8.06 4.70 6.02
N ASN A 209 -7.29 3.62 5.80
CA ASN A 209 -7.61 2.30 6.34
C ASN A 209 -7.47 2.27 7.87
N ALA A 210 -6.46 2.96 8.44
CA ALA A 210 -6.30 3.08 9.88
C ALA A 210 -7.53 3.72 10.55
N ILE A 211 -8.03 4.82 9.98
CA ILE A 211 -9.23 5.48 10.47
C ILE A 211 -10.44 4.54 10.38
N ARG A 212 -10.62 3.84 9.26
CA ARG A 212 -11.74 2.91 9.08
C ARG A 212 -11.70 1.73 10.03
N ASP A 213 -10.52 1.11 10.21
CA ASP A 213 -10.36 -0.01 11.16
C ASP A 213 -10.67 0.46 12.59
N THR A 214 -10.17 1.63 13.00
CA THR A 214 -10.44 2.23 14.31
C THR A 214 -11.93 2.53 14.53
N LEU A 215 -12.60 3.13 13.54
CA LEU A 215 -14.03 3.45 13.62
C LEU A 215 -14.92 2.20 13.67
N ARG A 216 -14.42 1.05 13.24
CA ARG A 216 -15.09 -0.24 13.33
C ARG A 216 -14.77 -1.03 14.59
N GLY A 217 -13.96 -0.47 15.50
CA GLY A 217 -13.59 -1.08 16.76
C GLY A 217 -12.33 -1.96 16.72
N ASP A 218 -11.69 -2.11 15.55
CA ASP A 218 -10.40 -2.79 15.44
C ASP A 218 -9.24 -1.82 15.78
N TYR A 219 -9.14 -1.51 17.07
CA TYR A 219 -8.14 -0.56 17.57
C TYR A 219 -6.70 -1.07 17.42
N ILE A 220 -6.49 -2.38 17.42
CA ILE A 220 -5.14 -2.98 17.30
C ILE A 220 -4.63 -2.77 15.87
N SER A 221 -5.41 -3.14 14.86
CA SER A 221 -5.01 -2.96 13.46
C SER A 221 -5.00 -1.48 13.07
N GLY A 222 -6.00 -0.71 13.52
CA GLY A 222 -6.05 0.74 13.30
C GLY A 222 -4.84 1.46 13.89
N GLY A 223 -4.50 1.19 15.16
CA GLY A 223 -3.34 1.76 15.84
C GLY A 223 -2.02 1.37 15.19
N ALA A 224 -1.85 0.11 14.79
CA ALA A 224 -0.66 -0.35 14.08
C ALA A 224 -0.48 0.35 12.73
N ARG A 225 -1.56 0.57 11.96
CA ARG A 225 -1.53 1.32 10.68
C ARG A 225 -1.23 2.81 10.89
N ILE A 226 -1.77 3.42 11.95
CA ILE A 226 -1.45 4.83 12.30
C ILE A 226 0.05 4.95 12.58
N LEU A 227 0.62 4.06 13.38
CA LEU A 227 2.05 4.06 13.68
C LEU A 227 2.90 3.89 12.41
N GLU A 228 2.55 2.96 11.52
CA GLU A 228 3.24 2.77 10.24
C GLU A 228 3.17 4.04 9.37
N ALA A 229 2.00 4.66 9.27
CA ALA A 229 1.82 5.90 8.52
C ALA A 229 2.60 7.07 9.11
N PHE A 230 2.63 7.19 10.45
CA PHE A 230 3.40 8.20 11.16
C PHE A 230 4.91 8.04 10.92
N LEU A 231 5.44 6.83 11.06
CA LEU A 231 6.85 6.55 10.79
C LEU A 231 7.21 6.84 9.33
N THR A 232 6.33 6.51 8.38
CA THR A 232 6.53 6.84 6.96
C THR A 232 6.56 8.34 6.74
N ALA A 233 5.61 9.10 7.31
CA ALA A 233 5.57 10.55 7.20
C ALA A 233 6.82 11.21 7.84
N ALA A 234 7.26 10.71 9.00
CA ALA A 234 8.48 11.17 9.67
C ALA A 234 9.73 10.92 8.79
N ALA A 235 9.84 9.73 8.17
CA ALA A 235 10.94 9.43 7.24
C ALA A 235 10.98 10.39 6.05
N ILE A 236 9.82 10.69 5.47
CA ILE A 236 9.69 11.63 4.35
C ILE A 236 10.09 13.05 4.81
N GLY A 237 9.56 13.52 5.93
CA GLY A 237 9.87 14.85 6.47
C GLY A 237 11.35 15.03 6.82
N LEU A 238 11.95 14.02 7.50
CA LEU A 238 13.37 14.03 7.82
C LEU A 238 14.23 13.99 6.54
N GLY A 239 13.90 13.15 5.58
CA GLY A 239 14.62 13.06 4.31
C GLY A 239 14.59 14.39 3.55
N ALA A 240 13.42 15.01 3.41
CA ALA A 240 13.28 16.30 2.74
C ALA A 240 14.01 17.42 3.50
N GLY A 241 13.87 17.50 4.82
CA GLY A 241 14.54 18.50 5.66
C GLY A 241 16.07 18.41 5.57
N VAL A 242 16.62 17.20 5.69
CA VAL A 242 18.07 16.99 5.53
C VAL A 242 18.53 17.35 4.12
N GLY A 243 17.73 17.04 3.07
CA GLY A 243 18.05 17.42 1.69
C GLY A 243 18.13 18.95 1.48
N MET A 244 17.20 19.70 2.06
CA MET A 244 17.23 21.16 2.02
C MET A 244 18.43 21.76 2.76
N ILE A 245 18.70 21.28 3.99
CA ILE A 245 19.87 21.70 4.79
C ILE A 245 21.17 21.39 4.05
N PHE A 246 21.28 20.21 3.43
CA PHE A 246 22.45 19.79 2.68
C PHE A 246 22.77 20.76 1.52
N VAL A 247 21.78 21.14 0.73
CA VAL A 247 21.97 22.11 -0.37
C VAL A 247 22.27 23.51 0.19
N GLY A 248 21.64 23.93 1.28
CA GLY A 248 21.93 25.19 1.96
C GLY A 248 23.36 25.28 2.47
N ALA A 249 23.90 24.18 3.01
CA ALA A 249 25.28 24.11 3.49
C ALA A 249 26.32 24.12 2.36
N LEU A 250 26.00 23.51 1.21
CA LEU A 250 26.88 23.52 0.03
C LEU A 250 26.94 24.89 -0.66
N TYR A 251 25.89 25.68 -0.54
CA TYR A 251 25.77 26.99 -1.18
C TYR A 251 25.39 28.07 -0.16
N PRO A 252 26.30 28.46 0.78
CA PRO A 252 26.02 29.49 1.75
C PRO A 252 25.90 30.84 1.05
N GLY A 253 24.71 31.43 1.06
CA GLY A 253 24.45 32.74 0.46
C GLY A 253 23.15 32.87 -0.33
N GLY A 254 22.33 31.83 -0.36
CA GLY A 254 20.99 31.91 -0.93
C GLY A 254 19.93 31.56 0.11
N VAL A 255 18.86 32.33 0.13
CA VAL A 255 17.67 32.04 0.95
C VAL A 255 17.07 30.72 0.43
N VAL A 256 17.03 29.70 1.29
CA VAL A 256 16.14 28.55 1.15
C VAL A 256 14.83 28.91 1.82
#